data_92726379c4a683fdc9657fccf3f6ffac
#
_entry.id   92726379c4a683fdc9657fccf3f6ffac
#
_cell.length_a   1.000
_cell.length_b   1.000
_cell.length_c   1.000
_cell.angle_alpha   90.00
_cell.angle_beta   90.00
_cell.angle_gamma   90.00
#
_symmetry.space_group_name_H-M   'P 1'
#
loop_
_entity.id
_entity.type
_entity.pdbx_description
1 polymer ?
#
loop_
_entity_poly.entity_id
_entity_poly.type
_entity_poly.pdbx_seq_one_letter_code
_entity_poly.pdbx_strand_id
1 'polypeptide(L)'
;GINITEVMTLFWHSYFASAYSKVFYPQAMYQQNNIFRTFCMGNFKNLLRQVTFGPAMMIWLDISGSKKQAPNENFARELMELFTLGVDNYSQSDVVAASHAFTGYVTNGVETNYDFDTMEGWGYWWTDWHDFDDKTFMGQTGPWTGDDIINMILDRDECALHICKKLYKWFLYDHVDLEFIDGMANVLRSNNYEIKPALEYLFSSEHFYDPTFYLSLIHISEPTRPSII
;
A
#
# COMPACT_ATOMS: atom_id res chain seq x y z
N GLY A 1 -10.66 25.75 -1.96
CA GLY A 1 -10.76 24.61 -2.88
C GLY A 1 -10.11 23.37 -2.25
N ILE A 2 -10.51 22.19 -2.67
CA ILE A 2 -9.89 20.93 -2.21
C ILE A 2 -8.46 20.88 -2.76
N ASN A 3 -7.48 20.69 -1.87
CA ASN A 3 -6.09 20.60 -2.25
C ASN A 3 -5.79 19.15 -2.71
N ILE A 4 -4.97 18.95 -3.73
CA ILE A 4 -4.56 17.64 -4.23
C ILE A 4 -3.93 16.77 -3.13
N THR A 5 -3.22 17.39 -2.18
CA THR A 5 -2.68 16.70 -1.00
C THR A 5 -3.78 15.98 -0.21
N GLU A 6 -4.91 16.64 0.04
CA GLU A 6 -6.03 16.03 0.78
C GLU A 6 -6.71 14.92 -0.03
N VAL A 7 -6.85 15.10 -1.35
CA VAL A 7 -7.41 14.08 -2.23
C VAL A 7 -6.53 12.83 -2.23
N MET A 8 -5.21 13.01 -2.35
CA MET A 8 -4.25 11.90 -2.31
C MET A 8 -4.16 11.25 -0.92
N THR A 9 -4.26 12.05 0.15
CA THR A 9 -4.33 11.51 1.52
C THR A 9 -5.56 10.61 1.68
N LEU A 10 -6.70 11.01 1.15
CA LEU A 10 -7.92 10.20 1.17
C LEU A 10 -7.78 8.95 0.30
N PHE A 11 -7.14 9.06 -0.87
CA PHE A 11 -6.81 7.90 -1.71
C PHE A 11 -5.99 6.87 -0.94
N TRP A 12 -4.88 7.28 -0.29
CA TRP A 12 -4.04 6.38 0.49
C TRP A 12 -4.75 5.80 1.70
N HIS A 13 -5.63 6.56 2.33
CA HIS A 13 -6.47 6.06 3.42
C HIS A 13 -7.43 4.96 2.96
N SER A 14 -7.95 5.08 1.74
CA SER A 14 -8.78 4.07 1.10
C SER A 14 -7.97 2.86 0.64
N TYR A 15 -6.75 3.10 0.15
CA TYR A 15 -5.84 2.09 -0.37
C TYR A 15 -5.26 1.20 0.75
N PHE A 16 -4.75 1.80 1.82
CA PHE A 16 -4.21 1.14 3.01
C PHE A 16 -5.22 1.18 4.16
N ALA A 17 -6.43 0.69 3.89
CA ALA A 17 -7.53 0.78 4.83
C ALA A 17 -7.19 0.12 6.18
N SER A 18 -7.47 0.84 7.25
CA SER A 18 -7.48 0.35 8.62
C SER A 18 -8.61 1.00 9.39
N ALA A 19 -9.05 0.40 10.50
CA ALA A 19 -10.15 0.93 11.26
C ALA A 19 -9.85 0.99 12.77
N TYR A 20 -10.27 2.08 13.39
CA TYR A 20 -10.18 2.28 14.83
C TYR A 20 -10.84 1.16 15.64
N SER A 21 -11.88 0.52 15.09
CA SER A 21 -12.58 -0.59 15.73
C SER A 21 -11.72 -1.83 16.04
N LYS A 22 -10.57 -1.98 15.35
CA LYS A 22 -9.58 -3.04 15.63
C LYS A 22 -8.28 -2.46 16.19
N VAL A 23 -7.84 -1.31 15.68
CA VAL A 23 -6.55 -0.71 16.12
C VAL A 23 -6.64 -0.20 17.55
N PHE A 24 -7.74 0.42 17.95
CA PHE A 24 -8.04 0.97 19.29
C PHE A 24 -7.08 2.07 19.82
N TYR A 25 -6.06 2.47 19.05
CA TYR A 25 -5.09 3.51 19.43
C TYR A 25 -5.27 4.74 18.53
N PRO A 26 -5.87 5.86 19.04
CA PRO A 26 -6.03 7.08 18.26
C PRO A 26 -4.72 7.63 17.72
N GLN A 27 -3.63 7.50 18.50
CA GLN A 27 -2.29 7.95 18.12
C GLN A 27 -1.78 7.21 16.88
N ALA A 28 -1.96 5.89 16.82
CA ALA A 28 -1.56 5.08 15.67
C ALA A 28 -2.36 5.45 14.41
N MET A 29 -3.66 5.71 14.55
CA MET A 29 -4.51 6.16 13.44
C MET A 29 -4.11 7.56 12.94
N TYR A 30 -3.82 8.48 13.87
CA TYR A 30 -3.35 9.82 13.54
C TYR A 30 -1.99 9.78 12.82
N GLN A 31 -1.07 8.96 13.33
CA GLN A 31 0.24 8.73 12.74
C GLN A 31 0.11 8.21 11.31
N GLN A 32 -0.71 7.19 11.07
CA GLN A 32 -0.94 6.66 9.72
C GLN A 32 -1.49 7.73 8.77
N ASN A 33 -2.41 8.57 9.24
CA ASN A 33 -2.93 9.68 8.44
C ASN A 33 -1.83 10.71 8.09
N ASN A 34 -0.91 10.99 9.03
CA ASN A 34 0.22 11.89 8.77
C ASN A 34 1.21 11.29 7.76
N ILE A 35 1.44 9.98 7.78
CA ILE A 35 2.24 9.29 6.75
C ILE A 35 1.60 9.49 5.38
N PHE A 36 0.31 9.24 5.26
CA PHE A 36 -0.41 9.43 3.99
C PHE A 36 -0.26 10.86 3.48
N ARG A 37 -0.36 11.87 4.36
CA ARG A 37 -0.22 13.28 3.99
C ARG A 37 1.20 13.63 3.59
N THR A 38 2.19 13.13 4.31
CA THR A 38 3.62 13.39 4.06
C THR A 38 4.06 12.78 2.73
N PHE A 39 3.64 11.56 2.44
CA PHE A 39 4.03 10.83 1.24
C PHE A 39 2.99 10.88 0.13
N CYS A 40 1.98 11.73 0.22
CA CYS A 40 0.81 11.71 -0.66
C CYS A 40 1.14 11.68 -2.15
N MET A 41 2.20 12.39 -2.59
CA MET A 41 2.70 12.41 -3.96
C MET A 41 4.22 12.09 -4.03
N GLY A 42 4.78 11.58 -2.93
CA GLY A 42 6.19 11.24 -2.81
C GLY A 42 6.50 9.82 -3.27
N ASN A 43 7.55 9.25 -2.70
CA ASN A 43 8.04 7.92 -3.06
C ASN A 43 7.15 6.80 -2.50
N PHE A 44 6.62 5.96 -3.38
CA PHE A 44 5.73 4.86 -2.98
C PHE A 44 6.43 3.80 -2.13
N LYS A 45 7.70 3.50 -2.39
CA LYS A 45 8.46 2.55 -1.57
C LYS A 45 8.56 3.02 -0.12
N ASN A 46 8.86 4.32 0.07
CA ASN A 46 8.92 4.90 1.40
C ASN A 46 7.54 4.89 2.07
N LEU A 47 6.48 5.26 1.34
CA LEU A 47 5.12 5.17 1.83
C LEU A 47 4.76 3.74 2.26
N LEU A 48 5.01 2.74 1.39
CA LEU A 48 4.72 1.34 1.66
C LEU A 48 5.44 0.84 2.92
N ARG A 49 6.74 1.14 3.06
CA ARG A 49 7.52 0.78 4.26
C ARG A 49 6.93 1.44 5.51
N GLN A 50 6.68 2.74 5.44
CA GLN A 50 6.15 3.51 6.56
C GLN A 50 4.79 2.99 7.03
N VAL A 51 3.93 2.60 6.10
CA VAL A 51 2.62 2.01 6.42
C VAL A 51 2.78 0.58 6.95
N THR A 52 3.59 -0.25 6.30
CA THR A 52 3.81 -1.65 6.67
C THR A 52 4.27 -1.80 8.11
N PHE A 53 5.28 -1.01 8.49
CA PHE A 53 5.87 -1.06 9.83
C PHE A 53 5.22 -0.05 10.79
N GLY A 54 4.21 0.68 10.35
CA GLY A 54 3.45 1.58 11.19
C GLY A 54 2.50 0.84 12.16
N PRO A 55 2.35 1.32 13.41
CA PRO A 55 1.60 0.60 14.44
C PRO A 55 0.15 0.32 14.04
N ALA A 56 -0.51 1.21 13.32
CA ALA A 56 -1.89 1.00 12.89
C ALA A 56 -2.03 -0.22 11.97
N MET A 57 -1.16 -0.35 10.95
CA MET A 57 -1.18 -1.48 10.02
C MET A 57 -0.68 -2.77 10.69
N MET A 58 0.36 -2.67 11.53
CA MET A 58 0.87 -3.82 12.28
C MET A 58 -0.20 -4.47 13.17
N ILE A 59 -1.08 -3.66 13.76
CA ILE A 59 -2.21 -4.16 14.56
C ILE A 59 -3.35 -4.61 13.62
N TRP A 60 -3.66 -3.83 12.58
CA TRP A 60 -4.77 -4.10 11.67
C TRP A 60 -4.65 -5.45 10.96
N LEU A 61 -3.44 -5.79 10.49
CA LEU A 61 -3.15 -7.04 9.78
C LEU A 61 -2.38 -8.08 10.62
N ASP A 62 -2.32 -7.86 11.95
CA ASP A 62 -1.74 -8.80 12.91
C ASP A 62 -0.27 -9.16 12.63
N ILE A 63 0.53 -8.21 12.11
CA ILE A 63 1.99 -8.37 11.97
C ILE A 63 2.61 -8.45 13.36
N SER A 64 2.13 -7.60 14.27
CA SER A 64 2.58 -7.58 15.66
C SER A 64 2.25 -8.91 16.34
N GLY A 65 3.28 -9.61 16.73
CA GLY A 65 3.13 -10.96 17.30
C GLY A 65 3.42 -12.11 16.32
N SER A 66 3.68 -11.82 15.05
CA SER A 66 4.19 -12.80 14.09
C SER A 66 5.60 -13.25 14.48
N LYS A 67 5.81 -14.54 14.61
CA LYS A 67 7.08 -15.14 15.03
C LYS A 67 7.38 -16.42 14.26
N LYS A 68 8.65 -16.82 14.21
CA LYS A 68 9.14 -17.98 13.47
C LYS A 68 8.26 -19.23 13.61
N GLN A 69 7.76 -19.50 14.84
CA GLN A 69 6.95 -20.68 15.12
C GLN A 69 5.46 -20.52 14.73
N ALA A 70 5.03 -19.28 14.47
CA ALA A 70 3.66 -18.94 14.10
C ALA A 70 3.67 -17.68 13.21
N PRO A 71 4.17 -17.79 11.97
CA PRO A 71 4.19 -16.67 11.03
C PRO A 71 2.78 -16.31 10.59
N ASN A 72 2.53 -15.03 10.36
CA ASN A 72 1.23 -14.53 9.94
C ASN A 72 1.16 -14.39 8.41
N GLU A 73 0.44 -15.29 7.76
CA GLU A 73 0.23 -15.24 6.30
C GLU A 73 -0.72 -14.14 5.86
N ASN A 74 -1.63 -13.67 6.73
CA ASN A 74 -2.65 -12.69 6.34
C ASN A 74 -2.01 -11.41 5.84
N PHE A 75 -1.06 -10.83 6.60
CA PHE A 75 -0.36 -9.63 6.16
C PHE A 75 0.39 -9.84 4.84
N ALA A 76 1.14 -10.96 4.73
CA ALA A 76 1.91 -11.25 3.53
C ALA A 76 1.01 -11.35 2.27
N ARG A 77 -0.17 -11.94 2.42
CA ARG A 77 -1.18 -12.03 1.36
C ARG A 77 -1.71 -10.65 0.99
N GLU A 78 -2.15 -9.86 1.96
CA GLU A 78 -2.70 -8.52 1.73
C GLU A 78 -1.67 -7.58 1.11
N LEU A 79 -0.41 -7.67 1.53
CA LEU A 79 0.70 -6.91 0.93
C LEU A 79 0.80 -7.17 -0.58
N MET A 80 0.79 -8.43 -0.99
CA MET A 80 0.91 -8.81 -2.41
C MET A 80 -0.39 -8.57 -3.17
N GLU A 81 -1.54 -8.93 -2.61
CA GLU A 81 -2.82 -8.90 -3.31
C GLU A 81 -3.40 -7.49 -3.41
N LEU A 82 -3.50 -6.77 -2.28
CA LEU A 82 -4.19 -5.48 -2.24
C LEU A 82 -3.26 -4.30 -2.47
N PHE A 83 -2.01 -4.38 -1.96
CA PHE A 83 -1.16 -3.21 -1.89
C PHE A 83 -0.08 -3.15 -2.97
N THR A 84 0.21 -4.26 -3.67
CA THR A 84 1.36 -4.24 -4.59
C THR A 84 1.14 -4.97 -5.91
N LEU A 85 0.94 -6.28 -5.91
CA LEU A 85 0.98 -7.07 -7.14
C LEU A 85 -0.40 -7.29 -7.77
N GLY A 86 -1.45 -7.33 -6.95
CA GLY A 86 -2.77 -7.77 -7.38
C GLY A 86 -2.92 -9.30 -7.41
N VAL A 87 -4.16 -9.75 -7.62
CA VAL A 87 -4.51 -11.17 -7.66
C VAL A 87 -3.75 -11.89 -8.77
N ASP A 88 -3.41 -13.16 -8.56
CA ASP A 88 -2.78 -14.10 -9.53
C ASP A 88 -1.31 -13.78 -9.91
N ASN A 89 -0.66 -12.79 -9.30
CA ASN A 89 0.73 -12.44 -9.59
C ASN A 89 1.74 -12.94 -8.55
N TYR A 90 1.32 -13.84 -7.67
CA TYR A 90 2.13 -14.49 -6.63
C TYR A 90 1.59 -15.90 -6.34
N SER A 91 2.42 -16.76 -5.79
CA SER A 91 2.05 -18.11 -5.39
C SER A 91 1.77 -18.24 -3.89
N GLN A 92 1.13 -19.32 -3.47
CA GLN A 92 0.97 -19.63 -2.04
C GLN A 92 2.33 -19.85 -1.36
N SER A 93 3.33 -20.37 -2.06
CA SER A 93 4.70 -20.47 -1.52
C SER A 93 5.35 -19.12 -1.28
N ASP A 94 5.06 -18.10 -2.11
CA ASP A 94 5.53 -16.74 -1.87
C ASP A 94 4.85 -16.12 -0.64
N VAL A 95 3.57 -16.39 -0.42
CA VAL A 95 2.87 -15.96 0.80
C VAL A 95 3.54 -16.54 2.05
N VAL A 96 3.83 -17.84 2.05
CA VAL A 96 4.51 -18.50 3.17
C VAL A 96 5.92 -17.90 3.37
N ALA A 97 6.72 -17.76 2.31
CA ALA A 97 8.06 -17.19 2.40
C ALA A 97 8.04 -15.76 2.95
N ALA A 98 7.14 -14.91 2.44
CA ALA A 98 6.96 -13.55 2.92
C ALA A 98 6.50 -13.51 4.39
N SER A 99 5.57 -14.38 4.80
CA SER A 99 5.11 -14.43 6.19
C SER A 99 6.25 -14.69 7.19
N HIS A 100 7.18 -15.58 6.83
CA HIS A 100 8.39 -15.84 7.62
C HIS A 100 9.35 -14.63 7.63
N ALA A 101 9.48 -13.91 6.51
CA ALA A 101 10.30 -12.69 6.43
C ALA A 101 9.76 -11.54 7.28
N PHE A 102 8.43 -11.47 7.48
CA PHE A 102 7.77 -10.48 8.32
C PHE A 102 7.63 -10.90 9.80
N THR A 103 8.34 -11.93 10.25
CA THR A 103 8.39 -12.30 11.67
C THR A 103 9.30 -11.37 12.48
N GLY A 104 9.01 -11.20 13.77
CA GLY A 104 9.81 -10.43 14.71
C GLY A 104 9.51 -8.92 14.75
N TYR A 105 8.63 -8.42 13.90
CA TYR A 105 8.17 -7.03 14.00
C TYR A 105 7.06 -6.93 15.05
N VAL A 106 7.25 -6.05 16.05
CA VAL A 106 6.36 -5.93 17.21
C VAL A 106 6.03 -4.46 17.47
N THR A 107 4.80 -4.16 17.80
CA THR A 107 4.39 -2.85 18.31
C THR A 107 3.53 -3.01 19.55
N ASN A 108 3.65 -2.09 20.52
CA ASN A 108 2.74 -2.00 21.65
C ASN A 108 1.57 -1.02 21.40
N GLY A 109 1.48 -0.46 20.20
CA GLY A 109 0.40 0.46 19.78
C GLY A 109 0.47 1.86 20.37
N VAL A 110 1.34 2.11 21.35
CA VAL A 110 1.35 3.34 22.16
C VAL A 110 2.70 4.03 22.17
N GLU A 111 3.67 3.61 21.37
CA GLU A 111 4.99 4.21 21.49
C GLU A 111 5.01 5.67 21.12
N THR A 112 5.18 6.44 22.19
CA THR A 112 5.26 7.90 22.20
C THR A 112 6.62 8.44 21.73
N ASN A 113 7.56 7.57 21.39
CA ASN A 113 8.88 7.94 20.91
C ASN A 113 8.96 8.07 19.40
N TYR A 114 7.83 8.35 18.76
CA TYR A 114 7.81 8.70 17.35
C TYR A 114 8.46 10.07 17.17
N ASP A 115 9.60 10.08 16.56
CA ASP A 115 10.23 11.30 16.08
C ASP A 115 9.65 11.65 14.71
N PHE A 116 8.78 12.66 14.67
CA PHE A 116 8.17 13.15 13.45
C PHE A 116 9.20 13.75 12.48
N ASP A 117 10.36 14.18 12.97
CA ASP A 117 11.39 14.80 12.14
C ASP A 117 12.28 13.75 11.47
N THR A 118 12.56 12.64 12.16
CA THR A 118 13.36 11.53 11.60
C THR A 118 12.51 10.41 11.00
N MET A 119 11.20 10.40 11.30
CA MET A 119 10.28 9.34 10.90
C MET A 119 10.68 7.96 11.45
N GLU A 120 11.49 7.92 12.48
CA GLU A 120 11.92 6.73 13.20
C GLU A 120 11.06 6.54 14.45
N GLY A 121 10.77 5.33 14.85
CA GLY A 121 9.99 5.02 16.04
C GLY A 121 8.81 4.09 15.79
N TRP A 122 9.00 3.20 14.88
CA TRP A 122 8.04 2.19 14.47
C TRP A 122 8.11 1.00 15.40
N GLY A 123 7.49 -0.01 15.27
CA GLY A 123 7.62 -1.20 16.07
C GLY A 123 9.08 -1.64 16.31
N TYR A 124 9.30 -2.39 17.35
CA TYR A 124 10.58 -3.01 17.64
C TYR A 124 10.78 -4.21 16.73
N TRP A 125 12.00 -4.44 16.30
CA TRP A 125 12.38 -5.73 15.73
C TRP A 125 12.93 -6.64 16.82
N TRP A 126 12.16 -7.63 17.19
CA TRP A 126 12.55 -8.62 18.19
C TRP A 126 13.24 -9.79 17.51
N THR A 127 14.57 -9.80 17.55
CA THR A 127 15.43 -10.77 16.88
C THR A 127 15.13 -12.22 17.26
N ASP A 128 14.77 -12.49 18.50
CA ASP A 128 14.43 -13.84 19.00
C ASP A 128 13.14 -14.41 18.34
N TRP A 129 12.32 -13.55 17.75
CA TRP A 129 11.10 -13.94 17.08
C TRP A 129 11.26 -14.04 15.56
N HIS A 130 12.31 -13.42 15.03
CA HIS A 130 12.55 -13.43 13.59
C HIS A 130 13.03 -14.80 13.08
N ASP A 131 12.59 -15.16 11.89
CA ASP A 131 13.05 -16.34 11.18
C ASP A 131 14.24 -15.97 10.28
N PHE A 132 15.44 -16.36 10.71
CA PHE A 132 16.69 -16.15 9.96
C PHE A 132 17.00 -17.28 8.97
N ASP A 133 16.17 -18.32 8.88
CA ASP A 133 16.38 -19.39 7.90
C ASP A 133 16.18 -18.85 6.47
N ASP A 134 16.81 -19.52 5.50
CA ASP A 134 16.62 -19.19 4.10
C ASP A 134 15.16 -19.40 3.66
N LYS A 135 14.65 -18.44 2.92
CA LYS A 135 13.30 -18.43 2.34
C LYS A 135 13.41 -18.28 0.83
N THR A 136 12.64 -19.03 0.08
CA THR A 136 12.53 -18.85 -1.37
C THR A 136 11.32 -18.01 -1.69
N PHE A 137 11.54 -16.75 -2.11
CA PHE A 137 10.52 -15.80 -2.50
C PHE A 137 10.73 -15.39 -3.95
N MET A 138 9.69 -15.54 -4.78
CA MET A 138 9.74 -15.22 -6.23
C MET A 138 10.97 -15.79 -6.93
N GLY A 139 11.34 -17.04 -6.58
CA GLY A 139 12.47 -17.74 -7.18
C GLY A 139 13.85 -17.38 -6.63
N GLN A 140 13.96 -16.47 -5.70
CA GLN A 140 15.20 -16.07 -5.04
C GLN A 140 15.27 -16.65 -3.63
N THR A 141 16.41 -17.26 -3.26
CA THR A 141 16.60 -17.90 -1.95
C THR A 141 17.62 -17.13 -1.11
N GLY A 142 17.26 -16.86 0.15
CA GLY A 142 18.12 -16.16 1.11
C GLY A 142 17.42 -15.92 2.45
N PRO A 143 18.15 -15.37 3.44
CA PRO A 143 17.63 -15.05 4.78
C PRO A 143 16.84 -13.72 4.77
N TRP A 144 15.84 -13.65 3.91
CA TRP A 144 15.10 -12.43 3.63
C TRP A 144 14.36 -11.88 4.84
N THR A 145 14.43 -10.55 4.98
CA THR A 145 13.64 -9.73 5.92
C THR A 145 12.42 -9.11 5.23
N GLY A 146 11.52 -8.48 5.98
CA GLY A 146 10.38 -7.77 5.40
C GLY A 146 10.78 -6.67 4.40
N ASP A 147 11.90 -5.97 4.65
CA ASP A 147 12.42 -4.97 3.72
C ASP A 147 12.91 -5.58 2.41
N ASP A 148 13.52 -6.76 2.45
CA ASP A 148 13.96 -7.47 1.24
C ASP A 148 12.75 -7.90 0.41
N ILE A 149 11.69 -8.40 1.05
CA ILE A 149 10.43 -8.75 0.39
C ILE A 149 9.82 -7.53 -0.31
N ILE A 150 9.73 -6.38 0.36
CA ILE A 150 9.24 -5.14 -0.24
C ILE A 150 10.06 -4.75 -1.46
N ASN A 151 11.39 -4.84 -1.39
CA ASN A 151 12.26 -4.53 -2.52
C ASN A 151 12.00 -5.45 -3.71
N MET A 152 11.96 -6.77 -3.49
CA MET A 152 11.71 -7.77 -4.54
C MET A 152 10.33 -7.60 -5.18
N ILE A 153 9.32 -7.20 -4.41
CA ILE A 153 7.98 -6.88 -4.94
C ILE A 153 8.02 -5.64 -5.84
N LEU A 154 8.74 -4.60 -5.44
CA LEU A 154 8.85 -3.36 -6.22
C LEU A 154 9.63 -3.53 -7.54
N ASP A 155 10.49 -4.55 -7.63
CA ASP A 155 11.20 -4.91 -8.85
C ASP A 155 10.28 -5.59 -9.89
N ARG A 156 9.05 -5.96 -9.51
CA ARG A 156 8.06 -6.58 -10.40
C ARG A 156 7.28 -5.54 -11.18
N ASP A 157 7.09 -5.79 -12.47
CA ASP A 157 6.29 -4.92 -13.35
C ASP A 157 4.84 -4.79 -12.87
N GLU A 158 4.29 -5.87 -12.37
CA GLU A 158 2.93 -5.96 -11.87
C GLU A 158 2.65 -4.96 -10.74
N CYS A 159 3.67 -4.63 -9.93
CA CYS A 159 3.52 -3.67 -8.84
C CYS A 159 3.19 -2.26 -9.35
N ALA A 160 3.95 -1.75 -10.31
CA ALA A 160 3.68 -0.44 -10.90
C ALA A 160 2.33 -0.41 -11.63
N LEU A 161 2.00 -1.48 -12.35
CA LEU A 161 0.72 -1.62 -13.04
C LEU A 161 -0.45 -1.58 -12.06
N HIS A 162 -0.35 -2.30 -10.95
CA HIS A 162 -1.40 -2.35 -9.92
C HIS A 162 -1.65 -0.96 -9.32
N ILE A 163 -0.58 -0.25 -8.92
CA ILE A 163 -0.68 1.09 -8.34
C ILE A 163 -1.29 2.07 -9.35
N CYS A 164 -0.79 2.09 -10.59
CA CYS A 164 -1.29 2.98 -11.64
C CYS A 164 -2.76 2.70 -11.98
N LYS A 165 -3.18 1.43 -12.00
CA LYS A 165 -4.57 1.04 -12.17
C LYS A 165 -5.47 1.56 -11.07
N LYS A 166 -5.01 1.53 -9.81
CA LYS A 166 -5.75 2.07 -8.65
C LYS A 166 -5.85 3.60 -8.72
N LEU A 167 -4.75 4.30 -9.05
CA LEU A 167 -4.75 5.75 -9.25
C LEU A 167 -5.66 6.17 -10.41
N TYR A 168 -5.59 5.47 -11.53
CA TYR A 168 -6.46 5.70 -12.67
C TYR A 168 -7.94 5.60 -12.29
N LYS A 169 -8.33 4.51 -11.62
CA LYS A 169 -9.72 4.29 -11.18
C LYS A 169 -10.19 5.34 -10.16
N TRP A 170 -9.30 5.86 -9.35
CA TRP A 170 -9.63 6.89 -8.38
C TRP A 170 -9.95 8.24 -9.02
N PHE A 171 -9.23 8.61 -10.07
CA PHE A 171 -9.34 9.92 -10.70
C PHE A 171 -10.20 9.96 -11.95
N LEU A 172 -10.36 8.84 -12.63
CA LEU A 172 -11.07 8.77 -13.89
C LEU A 172 -12.30 7.85 -13.82
N TYR A 173 -12.09 6.56 -14.09
CA TYR A 173 -13.20 5.65 -14.30
C TYR A 173 -12.83 4.18 -14.07
N ASP A 174 -13.85 3.35 -13.84
CA ASP A 174 -13.68 1.91 -13.57
C ASP A 174 -13.24 1.11 -14.80
N HIS A 175 -13.57 1.59 -16.02
CA HIS A 175 -13.10 0.96 -17.26
C HIS A 175 -11.68 1.41 -17.54
N VAL A 176 -10.74 0.48 -17.43
CA VAL A 176 -9.30 0.75 -17.48
C VAL A 176 -8.80 0.62 -18.91
N ASP A 177 -8.17 1.66 -19.44
CA ASP A 177 -7.36 1.60 -20.65
C ASP A 177 -5.98 1.02 -20.31
N LEU A 178 -5.73 -0.22 -20.74
CA LEU A 178 -4.51 -0.95 -20.42
C LEU A 178 -3.26 -0.34 -21.05
N GLU A 179 -3.35 0.20 -22.26
CA GLU A 179 -2.21 0.85 -22.95
C GLU A 179 -1.81 2.13 -22.21
N PHE A 180 -2.80 2.91 -21.77
CA PHE A 180 -2.56 4.10 -20.98
C PHE A 180 -1.92 3.76 -19.63
N ILE A 181 -2.40 2.71 -18.96
CA ILE A 181 -1.85 2.24 -17.68
C ILE A 181 -0.39 1.77 -17.83
N ASP A 182 -0.06 1.07 -18.91
CA ASP A 182 1.32 0.65 -19.21
C ASP A 182 2.25 1.86 -19.34
N GLY A 183 1.82 2.90 -20.06
CA GLY A 183 2.55 4.16 -20.16
C GLY A 183 2.77 4.82 -18.80
N MET A 184 1.73 4.92 -17.97
CA MET A 184 1.80 5.49 -16.64
C MET A 184 2.72 4.66 -15.72
N ALA A 185 2.65 3.32 -15.78
CA ALA A 185 3.50 2.41 -15.00
C ALA A 185 4.97 2.51 -15.40
N ASN A 186 5.27 2.69 -16.69
CA ASN A 186 6.63 2.95 -17.18
C ASN A 186 7.19 4.26 -16.61
N VAL A 187 6.38 5.32 -16.54
CA VAL A 187 6.75 6.59 -15.90
C VAL A 187 7.03 6.37 -14.41
N LEU A 188 6.18 5.63 -13.70
CA LEU A 188 6.36 5.36 -12.27
C LEU A 188 7.67 4.59 -12.00
N ARG A 189 7.97 3.52 -12.76
CA ARG A 189 9.21 2.75 -12.63
C ARG A 189 10.45 3.57 -12.95
N SER A 190 10.44 4.27 -14.08
CA SER A 190 11.60 5.08 -14.52
C SER A 190 11.93 6.24 -13.57
N ASN A 191 10.99 6.65 -12.73
CA ASN A 191 11.17 7.64 -11.67
C ASN A 191 11.28 7.01 -10.27
N ASN A 192 11.75 5.74 -10.17
CA ASN A 192 11.98 5.06 -8.90
C ASN A 192 10.76 5.09 -7.95
N TYR A 193 9.57 4.88 -8.49
CA TYR A 193 8.32 4.91 -7.74
C TYR A 193 7.94 6.27 -7.11
N GLU A 194 8.44 7.38 -7.67
CA GLU A 194 7.89 8.70 -7.33
C GLU A 194 6.49 8.85 -7.93
N ILE A 195 5.49 9.12 -7.07
CA ILE A 195 4.08 9.19 -7.47
C ILE A 195 3.77 10.44 -8.30
N LYS A 196 4.42 11.57 -7.99
CA LYS A 196 4.13 12.83 -8.65
C LYS A 196 4.29 12.77 -10.17
N PRO A 197 5.38 12.23 -10.77
CA PRO A 197 5.50 12.10 -12.21
C PRO A 197 4.40 11.25 -12.86
N ALA A 198 3.95 10.19 -12.20
CA ALA A 198 2.86 9.37 -12.69
C ALA A 198 1.51 10.13 -12.67
N LEU A 199 1.26 10.96 -11.65
CA LEU A 199 0.09 11.83 -11.61
C LEU A 199 0.17 12.95 -12.67
N GLU A 200 1.36 13.52 -12.91
CA GLU A 200 1.57 14.50 -13.97
C GLU A 200 1.29 13.88 -15.35
N TYR A 201 1.74 12.64 -15.59
CA TYR A 201 1.39 11.89 -16.80
C TYR A 201 -0.12 11.75 -16.96
N LEU A 202 -0.84 11.36 -15.90
CA LEU A 202 -2.29 11.22 -15.88
C LEU A 202 -2.99 12.56 -16.18
N PHE A 203 -2.68 13.61 -15.41
CA PHE A 203 -3.42 14.88 -15.45
C PHE A 203 -3.08 15.75 -16.67
N SER A 204 -1.94 15.54 -17.33
CA SER A 204 -1.58 16.25 -18.57
C SER A 204 -2.05 15.56 -19.84
N SER A 205 -2.65 14.37 -19.75
CA SER A 205 -3.10 13.60 -20.89
C SER A 205 -4.42 14.12 -21.45
N GLU A 206 -4.59 14.03 -22.79
CA GLU A 206 -5.90 14.27 -23.42
C GLU A 206 -6.96 13.30 -22.89
N HIS A 207 -6.55 12.08 -22.56
CA HIS A 207 -7.39 11.06 -21.97
C HIS A 207 -8.08 11.50 -20.68
N PHE A 208 -7.38 12.27 -19.82
CA PHE A 208 -7.95 12.80 -18.59
C PHE A 208 -9.06 13.83 -18.84
N TYR A 209 -9.01 14.56 -19.95
CA TYR A 209 -9.97 15.61 -20.31
C TYR A 209 -11.04 15.15 -21.30
N ASP A 210 -11.07 13.87 -21.66
CA ASP A 210 -12.10 13.34 -22.57
C ASP A 210 -13.49 13.41 -21.92
N PRO A 211 -14.44 14.15 -22.55
CA PRO A 211 -15.79 14.33 -22.00
C PRO A 211 -16.56 13.02 -21.80
N THR A 212 -16.19 11.94 -22.49
CA THR A 212 -16.85 10.63 -22.35
C THR A 212 -16.68 10.05 -20.96
N PHE A 213 -15.60 10.40 -20.24
CA PHE A 213 -15.35 9.97 -18.89
C PHE A 213 -16.10 10.82 -17.84
N TYR A 214 -16.41 12.09 -18.11
CA TYR A 214 -17.14 12.95 -17.18
C TYR A 214 -18.61 12.53 -17.00
N LEU A 215 -19.25 12.05 -18.05
CA LEU A 215 -20.65 11.66 -18.04
C LEU A 215 -20.93 10.44 -17.14
N SER A 216 -19.94 9.59 -16.90
CA SER A 216 -20.09 8.42 -16.05
C SER A 216 -19.97 8.73 -14.56
N LEU A 217 -19.22 9.77 -14.17
CA LEU A 217 -19.12 10.20 -12.77
C LEU A 217 -20.44 10.77 -12.24
N ILE A 218 -21.29 11.34 -13.11
CA ILE A 218 -22.60 11.87 -12.73
C ILE A 218 -23.56 10.73 -12.37
N HIS A 219 -23.43 9.56 -13.00
CA HIS A 219 -24.28 8.40 -12.72
C HIS A 219 -23.90 7.65 -11.42
N ILE A 220 -22.68 7.78 -10.92
CA ILE A 220 -22.25 7.16 -9.67
C ILE A 220 -22.73 7.94 -8.44
N SER A 221 -23.06 9.23 -8.60
CA SER A 221 -23.50 10.11 -7.50
C SER A 221 -25.00 10.13 -7.27
N GLU A 222 -25.83 9.46 -8.08
CA GLU A 222 -27.26 9.34 -7.78
C GLU A 222 -27.47 8.25 -6.71
N PRO A 223 -27.91 8.63 -5.48
CA PRO A 223 -28.33 7.63 -4.52
C PRO A 223 -29.53 6.88 -5.11
N THR A 224 -29.41 5.58 -5.28
CA THR A 224 -30.54 4.71 -5.57
C THR A 224 -31.61 4.98 -4.50
N ARG A 225 -32.67 5.70 -4.89
CA ARG A 225 -33.86 5.87 -4.03
C ARG A 225 -34.38 4.47 -3.75
N PRO A 226 -34.56 4.08 -2.47
CA PRO A 226 -35.29 2.85 -2.19
C PRO A 226 -36.69 3.01 -2.79
N SER A 227 -37.04 2.10 -3.67
CA SER A 227 -38.42 1.98 -4.13
C SER A 227 -39.27 1.66 -2.91
N ILE A 228 -40.08 2.64 -2.48
CA ILE A 228 -41.13 2.42 -1.51
C ILE A 228 -42.22 1.61 -2.23
N ILE A 229 -42.34 0.35 -1.87
CA ILE A 229 -43.54 -0.47 -2.09
C ILE A 229 -44.24 -0.57 -0.75
#